data_59a08147ffaf7ee4fbe170038603f27c
#
_entry.id   59a08147ffaf7ee4fbe170038603f27c
#
_cell.length_a   1.000
_cell.length_b   1.000
_cell.length_c   1.000
_cell.angle_alpha   90.00
_cell.angle_beta   90.00
_cell.angle_gamma   90.00
#
_symmetry.space_group_name_H-M   'P 1'
#
loop_
_entity.id
_entity.type
_entity.pdbx_description
1 polymer ?
#
loop_
_entity_poly.entity_id
_entity_poly.type
_entity_poly.pdbx_seq_one_letter_code
_entity_poly.pdbx_strand_id
1 'polypeptide(L)'
;MKKNITYFSFILWSLLFINPIEAQINLPIDFENEQITNSDFVDFDGGSGAVVSNPQVDDNNPSEQVGVIIRNGGNIWAGSYIELDSYLDFSVNTHISMSVYTPISGLTVKFKLEGNNGAATERDSYTTLSNAWETLTWSFAGEPSNTYNKLVLMFDFGNIGDGSVNSTFYFDNINSFDPSGGLNQIDLPVTFEDPGVYYSVIDFEGNGPSTIVEEGGNHYVQVIKTAESGTSAGVTIGTEAGFATNIPITSSDTKMYAHVYVEGTTQVGIPVRFKIENSNDPTQSVETETLTTIAGEWEVLEFDFSNEATGTAALNTNYPFNMASIFFNFGSAGDNETIYRFDNVSFGSPLNVDENLFLSYRVYPNPFTETINIYGIEGAEIIVVNDILGKEIFRGVGVRKINLSNYQKGTYFLSVTKNALSSTFKILKK
;
A
#
# COMPACT_ATOMS: atom_id res chain seq x y z
N MET A 1 69.77 64.43 12.86
CA MET A 1 68.67 63.86 13.66
C MET A 1 67.85 62.91 12.79
N LYS A 2 68.07 61.59 12.91
CA LYS A 2 67.28 60.53 12.22
C LYS A 2 66.24 60.06 13.20
N LYS A 3 64.95 60.18 12.87
CA LYS A 3 63.83 59.63 13.65
C LYS A 3 63.59 58.21 13.17
N ASN A 4 63.79 57.25 14.06
CA ASN A 4 63.39 55.86 13.86
C ASN A 4 61.88 55.77 14.16
N ILE A 5 61.07 55.30 13.20
CA ILE A 5 59.68 54.96 13.35
C ILE A 5 59.62 53.43 13.50
N THR A 6 59.22 52.98 14.70
CA THR A 6 59.00 51.56 14.98
C THR A 6 57.55 51.24 14.65
N TYR A 7 57.32 50.37 13.67
CA TYR A 7 55.98 49.82 13.36
C TYR A 7 55.69 48.66 14.31
N PHE A 8 54.68 48.82 15.16
CA PHE A 8 54.07 47.74 15.92
C PHE A 8 53.05 47.03 15.03
N SER A 9 53.34 45.78 14.61
CA SER A 9 52.42 44.92 13.87
C SER A 9 51.52 44.23 14.87
N PHE A 10 50.22 44.60 14.92
CA PHE A 10 49.19 43.91 15.68
C PHE A 10 48.72 42.71 14.85
N ILE A 11 49.13 41.50 15.19
CA ILE A 11 48.55 40.28 14.64
C ILE A 11 47.28 40.00 15.40
N LEU A 12 46.12 40.29 14.75
CA LEU A 12 44.78 39.95 15.23
C LEU A 12 44.57 38.42 14.98
N TRP A 13 44.71 37.63 16.04
CA TRP A 13 44.34 36.21 15.98
C TRP A 13 42.79 36.14 16.07
N SER A 14 42.08 35.97 14.93
CA SER A 14 40.68 35.60 14.93
C SER A 14 40.55 34.13 15.34
N LEU A 15 40.14 33.87 16.57
CA LEU A 15 39.66 32.58 16.99
C LEU A 15 38.37 32.31 16.19
N LEU A 16 38.45 31.46 15.15
CA LEU A 16 37.29 30.83 14.55
C LEU A 16 36.75 29.83 15.59
N PHE A 17 35.69 30.21 16.27
CA PHE A 17 34.87 29.24 16.98
C PHE A 17 34.16 28.41 15.91
N ILE A 18 34.70 27.24 15.58
CA ILE A 18 33.99 26.19 14.88
C ILE A 18 33.04 25.63 15.92
N ASN A 19 31.78 26.07 15.92
CA ASN A 19 30.74 25.34 16.61
C ASN A 19 30.66 23.98 15.92
N PRO A 20 30.75 22.87 16.61
CA PRO A 20 30.45 21.58 16.00
C PRO A 20 29.01 21.68 15.47
N ILE A 21 28.81 21.40 14.20
CA ILE A 21 27.47 21.16 13.64
C ILE A 21 27.05 19.83 14.26
N GLU A 22 26.16 19.87 15.24
CA GLU A 22 25.52 18.66 15.72
C GLU A 22 24.80 18.02 14.55
N ALA A 23 24.98 16.71 14.37
CA ALA A 23 24.26 15.97 13.35
C ALA A 23 22.75 16.05 13.67
N GLN A 24 21.94 16.37 12.67
CA GLN A 24 20.48 16.43 12.85
C GLN A 24 19.92 15.01 12.87
N ILE A 25 19.07 14.74 13.86
CA ILE A 25 18.34 13.48 13.98
C ILE A 25 17.08 13.56 13.11
N ASN A 26 17.12 12.97 11.94
CA ASN A 26 16.00 12.85 11.01
C ASN A 26 16.02 11.50 10.31
N LEU A 27 14.89 11.10 9.71
CA LEU A 27 14.86 9.91 8.87
C LEU A 27 15.62 10.15 7.54
N PRO A 28 16.34 9.15 7.02
CA PRO A 28 16.54 7.80 7.59
C PRO A 28 17.50 7.79 8.77
N ILE A 29 17.33 6.83 9.69
CA ILE A 29 18.24 6.55 10.80
C ILE A 29 18.91 5.21 10.52
N ASP A 30 20.25 5.20 10.45
CA ASP A 30 21.07 4.02 10.19
C ASP A 30 22.10 3.73 11.29
N PHE A 31 22.12 4.52 12.35
CA PHE A 31 23.06 4.47 13.48
C PHE A 31 24.54 4.58 13.12
N GLU A 32 24.87 4.82 11.86
CA GLU A 32 26.22 5.07 11.40
C GLU A 32 26.60 6.56 11.57
N ASN A 33 27.87 6.87 11.48
CA ASN A 33 28.39 8.25 11.46
C ASN A 33 27.98 9.14 12.65
N GLU A 34 27.70 8.54 13.82
CA GLU A 34 27.33 9.27 15.04
C GLU A 34 26.09 10.15 14.89
N GLN A 35 25.18 9.83 13.95
CA GLN A 35 23.91 10.53 13.80
C GLN A 35 23.07 10.42 15.08
N ILE A 36 23.10 9.25 15.71
CA ILE A 36 22.44 8.95 16.98
C ILE A 36 23.47 8.36 17.95
N THR A 37 23.37 8.79 19.18
CA THR A 37 24.21 8.33 20.29
C THR A 37 23.34 7.75 21.41
N ASN A 38 23.96 7.16 22.42
CA ASN A 38 23.23 6.63 23.57
C ASN A 38 22.43 7.70 24.35
N SER A 39 22.83 8.97 24.26
CA SER A 39 22.13 10.07 24.93
C SER A 39 20.81 10.50 24.24
N ASP A 40 20.59 10.05 23.01
CA ASP A 40 19.41 10.40 22.24
C ASP A 40 18.24 9.45 22.48
N PHE A 41 18.52 8.34 23.21
CA PHE A 41 17.48 7.45 23.70
C PHE A 41 16.88 7.97 25.00
N VAL A 42 15.56 8.03 25.05
CA VAL A 42 14.82 8.32 26.28
C VAL A 42 14.05 7.07 26.69
N ASP A 43 14.55 6.44 27.74
CA ASP A 43 14.02 5.18 28.24
C ASP A 43 12.79 5.38 29.13
N PHE A 44 11.86 4.42 29.09
CA PHE A 44 10.68 4.44 29.94
C PHE A 44 10.29 3.04 30.39
N ASP A 45 9.69 2.96 31.57
CA ASP A 45 9.00 1.80 32.15
C ASP A 45 9.79 0.47 32.14
N GLY A 46 11.12 0.53 32.11
CA GLY A 46 12.00 -0.64 32.13
C GLY A 46 12.66 -0.96 30.80
N GLY A 47 12.47 -0.13 29.79
CA GLY A 47 13.28 -0.17 28.57
C GLY A 47 14.67 0.42 28.79
N SER A 48 15.62 0.06 27.95
CA SER A 48 16.99 0.62 27.90
C SER A 48 17.49 0.62 26.48
N GLY A 49 17.57 1.79 25.87
CA GLY A 49 18.03 2.03 24.50
C GLY A 49 19.52 2.38 24.44
N ALA A 50 20.20 1.93 23.42
CA ALA A 50 21.60 2.28 23.14
C ALA A 50 21.96 2.03 21.68
N VAL A 51 23.09 2.60 21.24
CA VAL A 51 23.77 2.23 20.00
C VAL A 51 24.86 1.19 20.33
N VAL A 52 24.88 0.09 19.59
CA VAL A 52 25.83 -1.01 19.81
C VAL A 52 26.34 -1.55 18.47
N SER A 53 27.40 -2.36 18.53
CA SER A 53 27.85 -3.11 17.35
C SER A 53 26.77 -4.09 16.91
N ASN A 54 26.60 -4.21 15.59
CA ASN A 54 25.64 -5.14 14.99
C ASN A 54 25.96 -6.60 15.44
N PRO A 55 24.99 -7.32 16.02
CA PRO A 55 25.21 -8.69 16.49
C PRO A 55 25.40 -9.69 15.35
N GLN A 56 24.91 -9.36 14.14
CA GLN A 56 25.00 -10.18 12.95
C GLN A 56 25.04 -9.31 11.69
N VAL A 57 26.25 -9.03 11.22
CA VAL A 57 26.48 -8.36 9.94
C VAL A 57 26.29 -9.38 8.81
N ASP A 58 25.31 -9.16 7.95
CA ASP A 58 25.01 -10.00 6.79
C ASP A 58 24.45 -9.18 5.62
N ASP A 59 24.03 -9.85 4.53
CA ASP A 59 23.50 -9.19 3.34
C ASP A 59 22.17 -8.45 3.59
N ASN A 60 21.42 -8.84 4.64
CA ASN A 60 20.17 -8.19 5.02
C ASN A 60 20.37 -6.94 5.87
N ASN A 61 21.46 -6.92 6.64
CA ASN A 61 21.90 -5.74 7.38
C ASN A 61 23.44 -5.68 7.45
N PRO A 62 24.09 -4.96 6.52
CA PRO A 62 25.54 -4.82 6.48
C PRO A 62 26.10 -3.74 7.42
N SER A 63 25.27 -3.02 8.18
CA SER A 63 25.68 -1.96 9.10
C SER A 63 26.65 -2.46 10.18
N GLU A 64 27.58 -1.61 10.60
CA GLU A 64 28.50 -1.92 11.71
C GLU A 64 27.87 -1.60 13.07
N GLN A 65 27.02 -0.56 13.12
CA GLN A 65 26.31 -0.09 14.32
C GLN A 65 24.81 -0.25 14.15
N VAL A 66 24.12 -0.51 15.24
CA VAL A 66 22.65 -0.66 15.28
C VAL A 66 22.08 -0.14 16.60
N GLY A 67 20.83 0.18 16.62
CA GLY A 67 20.09 0.42 17.86
C GLY A 67 19.80 -0.89 18.59
N VAL A 68 19.76 -0.85 19.92
CA VAL A 68 19.29 -1.94 20.76
C VAL A 68 18.29 -1.42 21.79
N ILE A 69 17.26 -2.18 22.07
CA ILE A 69 16.40 -1.99 23.25
C ILE A 69 16.43 -3.28 24.06
N ILE A 70 16.79 -3.13 25.36
CA ILE A 70 16.74 -4.21 26.35
C ILE A 70 15.55 -3.92 27.26
N ARG A 71 14.67 -4.89 27.44
CA ARG A 71 13.54 -4.79 28.38
C ARG A 71 13.89 -5.44 29.69
N ASN A 72 14.13 -4.60 30.71
CA ASN A 72 14.68 -4.99 32.02
C ASN A 72 13.56 -5.20 33.10
N GLY A 73 12.36 -5.55 32.70
CA GLY A 73 11.21 -5.60 33.60
C GLY A 73 10.30 -4.38 33.41
N GLY A 74 9.69 -3.89 34.47
CA GLY A 74 8.79 -2.73 34.44
C GLY A 74 7.41 -3.09 33.90
N ASN A 75 6.93 -2.36 32.90
CA ASN A 75 5.58 -2.52 32.35
C ASN A 75 5.57 -3.31 31.04
N ILE A 76 4.39 -3.81 30.66
CA ILE A 76 4.20 -4.51 29.37
C ILE A 76 4.42 -3.61 28.15
N TRP A 77 4.48 -2.29 28.34
CA TRP A 77 4.75 -1.27 27.30
C TRP A 77 6.14 -0.63 27.44
N ALA A 78 7.04 -1.23 28.21
CA ALA A 78 8.41 -0.74 28.39
C ALA A 78 9.11 -0.58 27.03
N GLY A 79 9.89 0.50 26.86
CA GLY A 79 10.56 0.81 25.61
C GLY A 79 11.48 2.01 25.70
N SER A 80 11.83 2.55 24.55
CA SER A 80 12.62 3.78 24.44
C SER A 80 12.08 4.62 23.27
N TYR A 81 12.30 5.92 23.28
CA TYR A 81 12.01 6.74 22.12
C TYR A 81 13.23 7.57 21.69
N ILE A 82 13.19 7.98 20.44
CA ILE A 82 14.11 8.93 19.80
C ILE A 82 13.29 10.13 19.34
N GLU A 83 13.78 11.34 19.62
CA GLU A 83 13.12 12.58 19.14
C GLU A 83 13.84 13.10 17.91
N LEU A 84 13.06 13.35 16.85
CA LEU A 84 13.55 13.92 15.59
C LEU A 84 13.60 15.43 15.68
N ASP A 85 14.56 16.04 15.00
CA ASP A 85 14.69 17.49 14.88
C ASP A 85 13.62 18.12 13.97
N SER A 86 13.00 17.30 13.10
CA SER A 86 11.91 17.70 12.21
C SER A 86 10.69 16.83 12.40
N TYR A 87 9.52 17.42 12.14
CA TYR A 87 8.28 16.64 12.09
C TYR A 87 8.21 15.76 10.85
N LEU A 88 7.58 14.61 10.99
CA LEU A 88 7.31 13.68 9.89
C LEU A 88 6.32 14.29 8.89
N ASP A 89 6.57 14.03 7.61
CA ASP A 89 5.69 14.41 6.50
C ASP A 89 5.09 13.15 5.86
N PHE A 90 3.80 12.94 6.08
CA PHE A 90 3.03 11.82 5.54
C PHE A 90 2.28 12.16 4.25
N SER A 91 2.58 13.28 3.60
CA SER A 91 1.93 13.67 2.34
C SER A 91 2.23 12.72 1.17
N VAL A 92 3.39 12.05 1.21
CA VAL A 92 3.84 11.06 0.22
C VAL A 92 4.34 9.80 0.91
N ASN A 93 5.31 9.93 1.82
CA ASN A 93 5.92 8.81 2.53
C ASN A 93 5.03 8.36 3.69
N THR A 94 3.98 7.63 3.42
CA THR A 94 2.95 7.25 4.39
C THR A 94 3.32 6.04 5.25
N HIS A 95 4.43 5.38 4.96
CA HIS A 95 4.88 4.19 5.68
C HIS A 95 6.24 4.42 6.33
N ILE A 96 6.48 3.72 7.45
CA ILE A 96 7.79 3.61 8.09
C ILE A 96 8.22 2.15 8.05
N SER A 97 9.45 1.91 7.64
CA SER A 97 10.11 0.61 7.73
C SER A 97 11.25 0.63 8.75
N MET A 98 11.57 -0.51 9.31
CA MET A 98 12.70 -0.71 10.22
C MET A 98 13.21 -2.14 10.09
N SER A 99 14.52 -2.31 9.96
CA SER A 99 15.15 -3.62 10.10
C SER A 99 15.14 -4.03 11.56
N VAL A 100 14.76 -5.26 11.87
CA VAL A 100 14.74 -5.78 13.23
C VAL A 100 15.44 -7.14 13.31
N TYR A 101 16.12 -7.38 14.44
CA TYR A 101 16.69 -8.67 14.77
C TYR A 101 16.21 -9.05 16.17
N THR A 102 15.42 -10.10 16.25
CA THR A 102 14.77 -10.52 17.50
C THR A 102 15.08 -11.99 17.81
N PRO A 103 15.14 -12.36 19.09
CA PRO A 103 15.49 -13.73 19.49
C PRO A 103 14.40 -14.75 19.17
N ILE A 104 13.15 -14.29 19.05
CA ILE A 104 11.94 -15.13 18.88
C ILE A 104 11.06 -14.51 17.81
N SER A 105 10.45 -15.33 16.95
CA SER A 105 9.40 -14.92 15.99
C SER A 105 8.04 -14.80 16.67
N GLY A 106 7.10 -14.07 16.03
CA GLY A 106 5.74 -13.87 16.52
C GLY A 106 5.62 -12.78 17.60
N LEU A 107 6.67 -11.99 17.83
CA LEU A 107 6.63 -10.89 18.77
C LEU A 107 5.92 -9.68 18.18
N THR A 108 5.12 -8.99 19.01
CA THR A 108 4.54 -7.71 18.64
C THR A 108 5.57 -6.61 18.79
N VAL A 109 5.84 -5.89 17.70
CA VAL A 109 6.63 -4.65 17.72
C VAL A 109 5.67 -3.49 17.49
N LYS A 110 5.40 -2.76 18.55
CA LYS A 110 4.54 -1.57 18.49
C LYS A 110 5.41 -0.34 18.18
N PHE A 111 5.09 0.32 17.07
CA PHE A 111 5.67 1.60 16.70
C PHE A 111 4.66 2.70 17.00
N LYS A 112 5.01 3.61 17.90
CA LYS A 112 4.15 4.74 18.26
C LYS A 112 4.82 6.04 17.86
N LEU A 113 4.04 6.92 17.28
CA LEU A 113 4.45 8.29 16.98
C LEU A 113 3.85 9.22 18.04
N GLU A 114 4.65 10.13 18.53
CA GLU A 114 4.19 11.20 19.42
C GLU A 114 4.61 12.57 18.89
N GLY A 115 3.83 13.57 19.21
CA GLY A 115 4.09 14.94 18.80
C GLY A 115 3.67 15.95 19.84
N ASN A 116 3.65 17.22 19.44
CA ASN A 116 3.25 18.30 20.29
C ASN A 116 1.76 18.22 20.66
N ASN A 117 1.37 18.85 21.76
CA ASN A 117 -0.01 18.96 22.26
C ASN A 117 -0.67 17.60 22.57
N GLY A 118 0.12 16.53 22.81
CA GLY A 118 -0.38 15.22 23.16
C GLY A 118 -0.90 14.41 21.95
N ALA A 119 -0.56 14.82 20.73
CA ALA A 119 -0.84 14.02 19.54
C ALA A 119 -0.06 12.69 19.63
N ALA A 120 -0.75 11.59 19.39
CA ALA A 120 -0.15 10.26 19.38
C ALA A 120 -0.95 9.31 18.49
N THR A 121 -0.24 8.44 17.80
CA THR A 121 -0.80 7.32 17.02
C THR A 121 0.12 6.12 17.14
N GLU A 122 -0.39 4.90 17.03
CA GLU A 122 0.40 3.69 17.17
C GLU A 122 -0.07 2.59 16.22
N ARG A 123 0.87 1.75 15.80
CA ARG A 123 0.64 0.61 14.91
C ARG A 123 1.45 -0.59 15.37
N ASP A 124 0.94 -1.78 15.12
CA ASP A 124 1.61 -3.04 15.42
C ASP A 124 2.13 -3.69 14.14
N SER A 125 3.29 -4.33 14.25
CA SER A 125 3.80 -5.28 13.27
C SER A 125 4.36 -6.49 14.03
N TYR A 126 4.49 -7.64 13.33
CA TYR A 126 4.83 -8.89 13.98
C TYR A 126 6.09 -9.48 13.37
N THR A 127 7.01 -9.95 14.22
CA THR A 127 8.22 -10.63 13.75
C THR A 127 7.90 -12.00 13.18
N THR A 128 8.55 -12.38 12.09
CA THR A 128 8.39 -13.68 11.45
C THR A 128 9.62 -14.56 11.58
N LEU A 129 10.78 -13.95 11.80
CA LEU A 129 12.07 -14.63 11.96
C LEU A 129 12.55 -14.63 13.40
N SER A 130 13.45 -15.55 13.71
CA SER A 130 14.17 -15.63 14.98
C SER A 130 15.67 -15.62 14.71
N ASN A 131 16.43 -14.77 15.44
CA ASN A 131 17.87 -14.63 15.29
C ASN A 131 18.32 -14.39 13.83
N ALA A 132 17.57 -13.56 13.13
CA ALA A 132 17.86 -13.11 11.77
C ALA A 132 17.27 -11.72 11.55
N TRP A 133 17.89 -10.94 10.66
CA TRP A 133 17.38 -9.65 10.26
C TRP A 133 16.16 -9.81 9.33
N GLU A 134 15.11 -9.04 9.63
CA GLU A 134 13.93 -8.87 8.78
C GLU A 134 13.49 -7.41 8.79
N THR A 135 12.78 -6.98 7.76
CA THR A 135 12.21 -5.62 7.70
C THR A 135 10.75 -5.67 8.10
N LEU A 136 10.39 -4.92 9.13
CA LEU A 136 9.01 -4.66 9.51
C LEU A 136 8.54 -3.33 8.93
N THR A 137 7.23 -3.21 8.70
CA THR A 137 6.61 -2.02 8.13
C THR A 137 5.34 -1.65 8.91
N TRP A 138 5.12 -0.35 9.08
CA TRP A 138 3.94 0.23 9.70
C TRP A 138 3.33 1.28 8.79
N SER A 139 2.02 1.20 8.55
CA SER A 139 1.28 2.21 7.80
C SER A 139 0.81 3.34 8.71
N PHE A 140 1.12 4.56 8.33
CA PHE A 140 0.64 5.79 8.91
C PHE A 140 -0.14 6.62 7.87
N ALA A 141 -0.70 5.95 6.85
CA ALA A 141 -1.57 6.59 5.87
C ALA A 141 -2.76 7.25 6.59
N GLY A 142 -3.13 8.44 6.15
CA GLY A 142 -4.18 9.24 6.78
C GLY A 142 -3.74 10.05 8.01
N GLU A 143 -2.53 9.83 8.54
CA GLU A 143 -2.02 10.65 9.63
C GLU A 143 -1.61 12.06 9.13
N PRO A 144 -1.84 13.10 9.94
CA PRO A 144 -1.51 14.46 9.53
C PRO A 144 0.00 14.69 9.51
N SER A 145 0.50 15.28 8.41
CA SER A 145 1.88 15.77 8.32
C SER A 145 2.18 16.87 9.34
N ASN A 146 3.45 17.04 9.68
CA ASN A 146 3.95 18.08 10.61
C ASN A 146 3.34 18.00 12.03
N THR A 147 3.00 16.80 12.47
CA THR A 147 2.36 16.57 13.76
C THR A 147 3.24 15.76 14.70
N TYR A 148 3.97 14.79 14.20
CA TYR A 148 4.74 13.84 14.99
C TYR A 148 6.24 14.02 14.75
N ASN A 149 7.05 13.97 15.83
CA ASN A 149 8.50 14.02 15.78
C ASN A 149 9.18 13.07 16.79
N LYS A 150 8.43 12.18 17.46
CA LYS A 150 8.98 11.18 18.35
C LYS A 150 8.68 9.77 17.82
N LEU A 151 9.71 8.96 17.73
CA LEU A 151 9.66 7.56 17.36
C LEU A 151 9.73 6.71 18.63
N VAL A 152 8.60 6.18 19.08
CA VAL A 152 8.50 5.38 20.31
C VAL A 152 8.46 3.91 19.94
N LEU A 153 9.43 3.14 20.42
CA LEU A 153 9.64 1.73 20.08
C LEU A 153 9.36 0.85 21.28
N MET A 154 8.43 -0.08 21.15
CA MET A 154 8.05 -1.06 22.18
C MET A 154 8.09 -2.46 21.57
N PHE A 155 9.22 -3.16 21.77
CA PHE A 155 9.38 -4.55 21.34
C PHE A 155 8.71 -5.51 22.32
N ASP A 156 8.21 -6.66 21.83
CA ASP A 156 7.51 -7.67 22.61
C ASP A 156 6.39 -7.05 23.47
N PHE A 157 5.62 -6.15 22.84
CA PHE A 157 4.53 -5.43 23.50
C PHE A 157 3.50 -6.41 24.06
N GLY A 158 3.06 -6.14 25.28
CA GLY A 158 2.15 -7.02 26.00
C GLY A 158 2.81 -7.97 27.00
N ASN A 159 4.13 -8.15 26.93
CA ASN A 159 4.90 -8.99 27.85
C ASN A 159 5.84 -8.15 28.73
N ILE A 160 6.26 -8.69 29.85
CA ILE A 160 7.27 -8.06 30.73
C ILE A 160 8.61 -8.71 30.43
N GLY A 161 9.61 -7.88 30.10
CA GLY A 161 10.98 -8.34 29.87
C GLY A 161 11.71 -8.69 31.17
N ASP A 162 12.80 -9.43 31.08
CA ASP A 162 13.62 -9.86 32.22
C ASP A 162 15.11 -9.45 32.11
N GLY A 163 15.44 -8.67 31.08
CA GLY A 163 16.80 -8.23 30.79
C GLY A 163 17.71 -9.30 30.20
N SER A 164 17.19 -10.49 29.91
CA SER A 164 17.93 -11.58 29.27
C SER A 164 18.14 -11.36 27.77
N VAL A 165 18.86 -12.26 27.12
CA VAL A 165 19.00 -12.28 25.66
C VAL A 165 17.67 -12.41 24.93
N ASN A 166 16.68 -13.04 25.56
CA ASN A 166 15.32 -13.14 25.01
C ASN A 166 14.50 -11.84 25.15
N SER A 167 14.99 -10.89 25.92
CA SER A 167 14.41 -9.56 26.10
C SER A 167 15.30 -8.46 25.50
N THR A 168 16.19 -8.83 24.57
CA THR A 168 17.12 -7.93 23.88
C THR A 168 16.78 -7.92 22.38
N PHE A 169 16.51 -6.73 21.85
CA PHE A 169 16.02 -6.52 20.49
C PHE A 169 16.88 -5.49 19.78
N TYR A 170 17.36 -5.82 18.60
CA TYR A 170 18.17 -4.91 17.79
C TYR A 170 17.33 -4.38 16.64
N PHE A 171 17.64 -3.16 16.21
CA PHE A 171 16.93 -2.50 15.12
C PHE A 171 17.83 -1.52 14.40
N ASP A 172 17.48 -1.23 13.11
CA ASP A 172 18.28 -0.42 12.24
C ASP A 172 17.46 0.07 11.05
N ASN A 173 18.04 0.96 10.24
CA ASN A 173 17.46 1.40 8.96
C ASN A 173 16.00 1.88 9.09
N ILE A 174 15.74 2.75 10.08
CA ILE A 174 14.41 3.36 10.20
C ILE A 174 14.25 4.37 9.07
N ASN A 175 13.27 4.13 8.20
CA ASN A 175 13.05 4.99 7.04
C ASN A 175 11.56 5.23 6.79
N SER A 176 11.21 6.42 6.30
CA SER A 176 9.88 6.70 5.76
C SER A 176 9.88 6.53 4.24
N PHE A 177 8.86 5.91 3.70
CA PHE A 177 8.79 5.64 2.27
C PHE A 177 7.36 5.68 1.73
N ASP A 178 7.26 5.90 0.42
CA ASP A 178 6.04 5.74 -0.35
C ASP A 178 5.88 4.25 -0.74
N PRO A 179 4.88 3.54 -0.20
CA PRO A 179 4.70 2.13 -0.53
C PRO A 179 4.30 1.92 -2.00
N SER A 180 3.80 2.96 -2.66
CA SER A 180 3.44 2.89 -4.07
C SER A 180 4.68 2.86 -4.99
N GLY A 181 5.86 3.28 -4.49
CA GLY A 181 7.04 3.44 -5.32
C GLY A 181 6.87 4.48 -6.44
N GLY A 182 5.95 5.44 -6.25
CA GLY A 182 5.59 6.46 -7.24
C GLY A 182 4.52 6.03 -8.24
N LEU A 183 3.88 4.87 -8.05
CA LEU A 183 2.70 4.46 -8.82
C LEU A 183 1.49 5.31 -8.40
N ASN A 184 0.50 5.41 -9.29
CA ASN A 184 -0.72 6.15 -9.00
C ASN A 184 -1.54 5.44 -7.91
N GLN A 185 -2.22 6.22 -7.08
CA GLN A 185 -3.21 5.70 -6.15
C GLN A 185 -4.34 5.00 -6.91
N ILE A 186 -4.84 3.91 -6.34
CA ILE A 186 -5.98 3.16 -6.87
C ILE A 186 -7.21 4.06 -7.01
N ASP A 187 -7.98 3.87 -8.07
CA ASP A 187 -9.24 4.57 -8.33
C ASP A 187 -10.22 3.67 -9.11
N LEU A 188 -11.50 4.03 -9.10
CA LEU A 188 -12.51 3.30 -9.87
C LEU A 188 -12.43 3.61 -11.38
N PRO A 189 -12.61 2.63 -12.24
CA PRO A 189 -12.83 1.21 -11.95
C PRO A 189 -11.53 0.49 -11.54
N VAL A 190 -11.63 -0.44 -10.57
CA VAL A 190 -10.50 -1.25 -10.12
C VAL A 190 -10.50 -2.56 -10.90
N THR A 191 -9.47 -2.77 -11.71
CA THR A 191 -9.31 -3.95 -12.57
C THR A 191 -8.05 -4.76 -12.24
N PHE A 192 -7.18 -4.26 -11.36
CA PHE A 192 -5.87 -4.81 -11.02
C PHE A 192 -4.89 -4.96 -12.19
N GLU A 193 -5.17 -4.40 -13.37
CA GLU A 193 -4.42 -4.62 -14.61
C GLU A 193 -3.45 -3.48 -14.99
N ASP A 194 -3.63 -2.27 -14.45
CA ASP A 194 -2.80 -1.12 -14.82
C ASP A 194 -1.46 -1.15 -14.07
N PRO A 195 -0.31 -1.38 -14.77
CA PRO A 195 0.99 -1.41 -14.12
C PRO A 195 1.44 -0.03 -13.58
N GLY A 196 0.70 1.03 -13.89
CA GLY A 196 0.94 2.38 -13.37
C GLY A 196 0.17 2.69 -12.08
N VAL A 197 -0.60 1.73 -11.57
CA VAL A 197 -1.42 1.87 -10.35
C VAL A 197 -0.88 0.99 -9.24
N TYR A 198 -0.81 1.54 -8.02
CA TYR A 198 -0.48 0.78 -6.82
C TYR A 198 -1.72 0.06 -6.30
N TYR A 199 -1.82 -1.22 -6.60
CA TYR A 199 -2.87 -2.08 -6.09
C TYR A 199 -2.44 -2.72 -4.77
N SER A 200 -3.28 -2.61 -3.76
CA SER A 200 -3.14 -3.30 -2.47
C SER A 200 -4.50 -3.67 -1.91
N VAL A 201 -4.50 -4.50 -0.90
CA VAL A 201 -5.69 -4.86 -0.13
C VAL A 201 -5.32 -4.97 1.34
N ILE A 202 -6.28 -4.70 2.24
CA ILE A 202 -6.06 -4.76 3.68
C ILE A 202 -7.10 -5.69 4.29
N ASP A 203 -6.63 -6.78 4.87
CA ASP A 203 -7.47 -7.73 5.61
C ASP A 203 -7.83 -7.20 6.99
N PHE A 204 -9.00 -7.54 7.46
CA PHE A 204 -9.44 -7.21 8.82
C PHE A 204 -10.26 -8.36 9.44
N GLU A 205 -10.36 -8.35 10.78
CA GLU A 205 -11.06 -9.35 11.61
C GLU A 205 -10.62 -10.80 11.38
N GLY A 206 -9.31 -11.02 11.17
CA GLY A 206 -8.72 -12.35 11.04
C GLY A 206 -8.93 -13.01 9.68
N ASN A 207 -9.39 -12.24 8.70
CA ASN A 207 -9.31 -12.67 7.30
C ASN A 207 -7.83 -12.81 6.89
N GLY A 208 -7.51 -13.67 5.96
CA GLY A 208 -6.20 -13.53 5.47
C GLY A 208 -5.39 -14.70 5.03
N PRO A 209 -4.16 -14.41 4.56
CA PRO A 209 -3.84 -13.17 3.85
C PRO A 209 -4.49 -13.14 2.47
N SER A 210 -5.16 -12.04 2.16
CA SER A 210 -5.65 -11.79 0.80
C SER A 210 -4.49 -11.39 -0.11
N THR A 211 -4.48 -11.91 -1.33
CA THR A 211 -3.38 -11.69 -2.28
C THR A 211 -3.91 -11.33 -3.66
N ILE A 212 -3.19 -10.46 -4.37
CA ILE A 212 -3.43 -10.23 -5.80
C ILE A 212 -2.71 -11.35 -6.56
N VAL A 213 -3.47 -12.12 -7.33
CA VAL A 213 -3.01 -13.29 -8.08
C VAL A 213 -3.11 -13.01 -9.57
N GLU A 214 -2.10 -13.40 -10.35
CA GLU A 214 -2.15 -13.38 -11.82
C GLU A 214 -2.41 -14.81 -12.32
N GLU A 215 -3.48 -15.00 -13.08
CA GLU A 215 -3.81 -16.26 -13.72
C GLU A 215 -4.29 -16.02 -15.16
N GLY A 216 -3.59 -16.59 -16.11
CA GLY A 216 -3.95 -16.47 -17.52
C GLY A 216 -3.86 -15.06 -18.11
N GLY A 217 -3.18 -14.16 -17.45
CA GLY A 217 -3.04 -12.75 -17.83
C GLY A 217 -4.09 -11.84 -17.19
N ASN A 218 -4.91 -12.34 -16.27
CA ASN A 218 -5.84 -11.58 -15.44
C ASN A 218 -5.34 -11.51 -14.01
N HIS A 219 -5.45 -10.32 -13.40
CA HIS A 219 -5.18 -10.13 -11.98
C HIS A 219 -6.50 -10.02 -11.23
N TYR A 220 -6.60 -10.69 -10.11
CA TYR A 220 -7.75 -10.65 -9.22
C TYR A 220 -7.29 -10.79 -7.77
N VAL A 221 -8.12 -10.40 -6.83
CA VAL A 221 -7.84 -10.64 -5.41
C VAL A 221 -8.39 -12.01 -5.01
N GLN A 222 -7.53 -12.83 -4.42
CA GLN A 222 -7.92 -14.07 -3.76
C GLN A 222 -8.03 -13.84 -2.26
N VAL A 223 -9.13 -14.26 -1.69
CA VAL A 223 -9.49 -14.09 -0.28
C VAL A 223 -9.73 -15.45 0.36
N ILE A 224 -9.12 -15.68 1.52
CA ILE A 224 -9.34 -16.89 2.32
C ILE A 224 -9.92 -16.46 3.67
N LYS A 225 -11.18 -16.78 3.90
CA LYS A 225 -11.82 -16.56 5.18
C LYS A 225 -11.55 -17.74 6.10
N THR A 226 -10.74 -17.53 7.14
CA THR A 226 -10.33 -18.63 8.03
C THR A 226 -11.46 -19.02 8.98
N ALA A 227 -11.43 -20.24 9.52
CA ALA A 227 -12.41 -20.72 10.50
C ALA A 227 -12.35 -19.90 11.81
N GLU A 228 -11.25 -19.21 12.08
CA GLU A 228 -11.05 -18.37 13.26
C GLU A 228 -11.38 -16.89 13.02
N SER A 229 -11.70 -16.51 11.77
CA SER A 229 -12.03 -15.15 11.42
C SER A 229 -13.36 -14.70 12.06
N GLY A 230 -13.47 -13.42 12.32
CA GLY A 230 -14.73 -12.79 12.71
C GLY A 230 -15.84 -13.00 11.67
N THR A 231 -17.09 -12.95 12.09
CA THR A 231 -18.24 -13.07 11.17
C THR A 231 -18.34 -11.91 10.17
N SER A 232 -17.72 -10.78 10.50
CA SER A 232 -17.58 -9.58 9.67
C SER A 232 -16.19 -9.40 9.07
N ALA A 233 -15.39 -10.46 9.03
CA ALA A 233 -14.07 -10.42 8.37
C ALA A 233 -14.21 -10.15 6.88
N GLY A 234 -13.33 -9.30 6.36
CA GLY A 234 -13.36 -8.83 4.99
C GLY A 234 -12.06 -8.23 4.51
N VAL A 235 -12.12 -7.57 3.37
CA VAL A 235 -10.98 -6.99 2.68
C VAL A 235 -11.31 -5.57 2.23
N THR A 236 -10.51 -4.60 2.64
CA THR A 236 -10.54 -3.24 2.08
C THR A 236 -9.77 -3.21 0.76
N ILE A 237 -10.35 -2.57 -0.25
CA ILE A 237 -9.79 -2.43 -1.60
C ILE A 237 -8.91 -1.18 -1.64
N GLY A 238 -7.61 -1.37 -1.75
CA GLY A 238 -6.63 -0.30 -1.72
C GLY A 238 -5.90 -0.18 -0.38
N THR A 239 -5.39 1.00 -0.10
CA THR A 239 -4.74 1.40 1.15
C THR A 239 -5.72 2.12 2.07
N GLU A 240 -5.27 2.49 3.29
CA GLU A 240 -6.06 3.33 4.22
C GLU A 240 -6.41 4.71 3.63
N ALA A 241 -5.70 5.17 2.60
CA ALA A 241 -6.03 6.40 1.89
C ALA A 241 -7.31 6.28 1.01
N GLY A 242 -7.73 5.05 0.72
CA GLY A 242 -8.87 4.78 -0.15
C GLY A 242 -8.59 5.06 -1.63
N PHE A 243 -9.62 5.38 -2.40
CA PHE A 243 -9.53 5.76 -3.81
C PHE A 243 -9.03 7.19 -3.98
N ALA A 244 -8.36 7.45 -5.10
CA ALA A 244 -7.83 8.78 -5.42
C ALA A 244 -8.94 9.84 -5.58
N THR A 245 -10.14 9.41 -6.00
CA THR A 245 -11.33 10.27 -6.12
C THR A 245 -12.50 9.73 -5.31
N ASN A 246 -13.44 10.60 -4.99
CA ASN A 246 -14.67 10.17 -4.33
C ASN A 246 -15.52 9.32 -5.29
N ILE A 247 -16.15 8.28 -4.76
CA ILE A 247 -17.16 7.48 -5.46
C ILE A 247 -18.31 8.43 -5.84
N PRO A 248 -18.67 8.56 -7.12
CA PRO A 248 -19.62 9.58 -7.57
C PRO A 248 -21.09 9.19 -7.30
N ILE A 249 -21.38 8.70 -6.10
CA ILE A 249 -22.70 8.24 -5.69
C ILE A 249 -23.68 9.41 -5.55
N THR A 250 -24.89 9.24 -6.05
CA THR A 250 -25.96 10.23 -5.99
C THR A 250 -27.28 9.54 -5.58
N SER A 251 -28.34 10.30 -5.41
CA SER A 251 -29.67 9.72 -5.13
C SER A 251 -30.28 8.92 -6.30
N SER A 252 -29.76 9.08 -7.52
CA SER A 252 -30.21 8.36 -8.72
C SER A 252 -29.24 7.28 -9.16
N ASP A 253 -27.97 7.39 -8.77
CA ASP A 253 -26.88 6.48 -9.13
C ASP A 253 -26.29 5.91 -7.86
N THR A 254 -26.81 4.76 -7.42
CA THR A 254 -26.52 4.16 -6.10
C THR A 254 -25.83 2.80 -6.20
N LYS A 255 -25.40 2.38 -7.40
CA LYS A 255 -24.97 1.02 -7.66
C LYS A 255 -23.49 0.90 -7.91
N MET A 256 -22.90 -0.10 -7.28
CA MET A 256 -21.57 -0.61 -7.62
C MET A 256 -21.66 -2.07 -8.05
N TYR A 257 -20.63 -2.53 -8.72
CA TYR A 257 -20.53 -3.89 -9.25
C TYR A 257 -19.17 -4.47 -8.93
N ALA A 258 -19.11 -5.77 -8.70
CA ALA A 258 -17.88 -6.52 -8.62
C ALA A 258 -18.05 -7.88 -9.30
N HIS A 259 -17.01 -8.36 -9.96
CA HIS A 259 -16.93 -9.76 -10.38
C HIS A 259 -16.53 -10.59 -9.18
N VAL A 260 -17.25 -11.67 -8.94
CA VAL A 260 -17.03 -12.54 -7.80
C VAL A 260 -16.95 -14.00 -8.28
N TYR A 261 -16.04 -14.75 -7.69
CA TYR A 261 -15.90 -16.19 -7.91
C TYR A 261 -15.83 -16.90 -6.55
N VAL A 262 -16.54 -18.00 -6.39
CA VAL A 262 -16.49 -18.82 -5.18
C VAL A 262 -16.07 -20.25 -5.55
N GLU A 263 -14.95 -20.70 -5.00
CA GLU A 263 -14.35 -21.99 -5.24
C GLU A 263 -14.42 -22.87 -3.98
N GLY A 264 -14.34 -24.20 -4.16
CA GLY A 264 -14.32 -25.16 -3.06
C GLY A 264 -15.71 -25.54 -2.52
N THR A 265 -16.78 -24.94 -3.07
CA THR A 265 -18.16 -25.28 -2.68
C THR A 265 -19.08 -25.32 -3.90
N THR A 266 -20.16 -26.10 -3.81
CA THR A 266 -21.29 -26.08 -4.75
C THR A 266 -22.46 -25.24 -4.22
N GLN A 267 -22.30 -24.62 -3.05
CA GLN A 267 -23.34 -23.80 -2.42
C GLN A 267 -23.46 -22.46 -3.15
N VAL A 268 -24.68 -22.06 -3.41
CA VAL A 268 -25.07 -20.72 -3.84
C VAL A 268 -25.85 -20.02 -2.72
N GLY A 269 -26.11 -18.72 -2.86
CA GLY A 269 -26.78 -17.93 -1.81
C GLY A 269 -25.83 -17.54 -0.69
N ILE A 270 -24.52 -17.48 -0.96
CA ILE A 270 -23.51 -17.00 -0.02
C ILE A 270 -23.63 -15.48 0.07
N PRO A 271 -23.81 -14.91 1.28
CA PRO A 271 -23.88 -13.45 1.43
C PRO A 271 -22.55 -12.79 1.09
N VAL A 272 -22.59 -11.83 0.17
CA VAL A 272 -21.48 -10.93 -0.13
C VAL A 272 -21.93 -9.53 0.24
N ARG A 273 -21.28 -8.94 1.22
CA ARG A 273 -21.55 -7.57 1.67
C ARG A 273 -20.52 -6.63 1.07
N PHE A 274 -20.97 -5.46 0.69
CA PHE A 274 -20.13 -4.39 0.18
C PHE A 274 -20.36 -3.13 1.00
N LYS A 275 -19.29 -2.52 1.48
CA LYS A 275 -19.29 -1.29 2.27
C LYS A 275 -18.57 -0.20 1.50
N ILE A 276 -19.12 1.01 1.53
CA ILE A 276 -18.38 2.22 1.15
C ILE A 276 -18.32 3.16 2.33
N GLU A 277 -17.20 3.86 2.47
CA GLU A 277 -16.98 4.78 3.58
C GLU A 277 -16.04 5.94 3.22
N ASN A 278 -16.04 6.94 4.08
CA ASN A 278 -15.06 8.02 4.04
C ASN A 278 -13.79 7.53 4.79
N SER A 279 -12.67 7.43 4.09
CA SER A 279 -11.39 6.99 4.67
C SER A 279 -10.93 7.83 5.87
N ASN A 280 -11.33 9.10 5.94
CA ASN A 280 -10.99 10.00 7.03
C ASN A 280 -12.00 9.99 8.20
N ASP A 281 -13.19 9.40 8.01
CA ASP A 281 -14.23 9.29 9.03
C ASP A 281 -15.05 8.02 8.81
N PRO A 282 -14.65 6.87 9.37
CA PRO A 282 -15.34 5.59 9.19
C PRO A 282 -16.79 5.53 9.71
N THR A 283 -17.21 6.54 10.48
CA THR A 283 -18.63 6.65 10.89
C THR A 283 -19.52 7.08 9.73
N GLN A 284 -18.96 7.64 8.68
CA GLN A 284 -19.62 7.98 7.43
C GLN A 284 -19.53 6.79 6.47
N SER A 285 -20.41 5.83 6.63
CA SER A 285 -20.40 4.61 5.82
C SER A 285 -21.81 4.14 5.50
N VAL A 286 -21.95 3.28 4.50
CA VAL A 286 -23.16 2.54 4.16
C VAL A 286 -22.78 1.16 3.65
N GLU A 287 -23.58 0.16 3.97
CA GLU A 287 -23.38 -1.23 3.55
C GLU A 287 -24.60 -1.75 2.80
N THR A 288 -24.36 -2.57 1.79
CA THR A 288 -25.42 -3.34 1.11
C THR A 288 -25.00 -4.79 0.96
N GLU A 289 -25.91 -5.69 0.72
CA GLU A 289 -25.65 -7.13 0.65
C GLU A 289 -26.36 -7.77 -0.53
N THR A 290 -25.66 -8.67 -1.21
CA THR A 290 -26.20 -9.47 -2.30
C THR A 290 -25.80 -10.91 -2.12
N LEU A 291 -26.53 -11.86 -2.72
CA LEU A 291 -26.25 -13.29 -2.60
C LEU A 291 -25.62 -13.81 -3.90
N THR A 292 -24.66 -14.72 -3.79
CA THR A 292 -24.13 -15.44 -4.95
C THR A 292 -25.22 -16.31 -5.59
N THR A 293 -25.20 -16.41 -6.92
CA THR A 293 -26.15 -17.21 -7.70
C THR A 293 -25.48 -18.38 -8.41
N ILE A 294 -24.15 -18.34 -8.54
CA ILE A 294 -23.32 -19.34 -9.20
C ILE A 294 -22.21 -19.77 -8.24
N ALA A 295 -21.75 -21.00 -8.35
CA ALA A 295 -20.58 -21.51 -7.65
C ALA A 295 -19.61 -22.14 -8.66
N GLY A 296 -18.31 -21.88 -8.50
CA GLY A 296 -17.27 -22.39 -9.40
C GLY A 296 -17.18 -21.68 -10.74
N GLU A 297 -17.84 -20.56 -10.91
CA GLU A 297 -17.74 -19.69 -12.09
C GLU A 297 -17.77 -18.22 -11.64
N TRP A 298 -17.24 -17.33 -12.47
CA TRP A 298 -17.33 -15.88 -12.24
C TRP A 298 -18.77 -15.39 -12.48
N GLU A 299 -19.24 -14.54 -11.59
CA GLU A 299 -20.51 -13.81 -11.73
C GLU A 299 -20.33 -12.33 -11.41
N VAL A 300 -21.19 -11.50 -11.98
CA VAL A 300 -21.26 -10.07 -11.64
C VAL A 300 -22.31 -9.88 -10.57
N LEU A 301 -21.90 -9.38 -9.42
CA LEU A 301 -22.80 -8.99 -8.36
C LEU A 301 -23.08 -7.48 -8.41
N GLU A 302 -24.36 -7.11 -8.27
CA GLU A 302 -24.82 -5.73 -8.14
C GLU A 302 -25.00 -5.40 -6.65
N PHE A 303 -24.44 -4.28 -6.22
CA PHE A 303 -24.51 -3.73 -4.88
C PHE A 303 -25.24 -2.39 -4.93
N ASP A 304 -26.52 -2.37 -4.57
CA ASP A 304 -27.36 -1.17 -4.60
C ASP A 304 -27.46 -0.55 -3.21
N PHE A 305 -26.73 0.54 -2.98
CA PHE A 305 -26.68 1.25 -1.71
C PHE A 305 -27.97 2.04 -1.37
N SER A 306 -28.97 2.07 -2.26
CA SER A 306 -30.33 2.52 -1.89
C SER A 306 -31.08 1.48 -1.05
N ASN A 307 -30.53 0.26 -0.95
CA ASN A 307 -31.04 -0.86 -0.16
C ASN A 307 -29.97 -1.25 0.86
N GLU A 308 -29.85 -0.47 1.94
CA GLU A 308 -28.87 -0.72 2.98
C GLU A 308 -29.09 -2.08 3.66
N ALA A 309 -27.98 -2.74 4.03
CA ALA A 309 -28.04 -3.99 4.76
C ALA A 309 -28.68 -3.78 6.14
N THR A 310 -29.48 -4.74 6.58
CA THR A 310 -30.21 -4.64 7.85
C THR A 310 -29.28 -4.35 9.03
N GLY A 311 -29.58 -3.26 9.75
CA GLY A 311 -28.83 -2.84 10.94
C GLY A 311 -27.65 -1.91 10.64
N THR A 312 -27.46 -1.50 9.38
CA THR A 312 -26.46 -0.50 8.99
C THR A 312 -27.08 0.87 8.73
N ALA A 313 -26.26 1.89 8.53
CA ALA A 313 -26.72 3.25 8.26
C ALA A 313 -27.32 3.36 6.84
N ALA A 314 -28.34 4.20 6.69
CA ALA A 314 -28.88 4.54 5.39
C ALA A 314 -27.89 5.39 4.57
N LEU A 315 -27.97 5.29 3.24
CA LEU A 315 -27.15 6.08 2.34
C LEU A 315 -27.32 7.58 2.59
N ASN A 316 -26.22 8.27 2.81
CA ASN A 316 -26.17 9.73 2.86
C ASN A 316 -25.21 10.23 1.75
N THR A 317 -25.77 10.71 0.66
CA THR A 317 -25.03 11.17 -0.52
C THR A 317 -24.21 12.45 -0.30
N ASN A 318 -24.26 13.07 0.89
CA ASN A 318 -23.40 14.19 1.24
C ASN A 318 -22.04 13.74 1.80
N TYR A 319 -21.86 12.45 2.10
CA TYR A 319 -20.59 11.93 2.58
C TYR A 319 -19.60 11.73 1.42
N PRO A 320 -18.33 12.10 1.59
CA PRO A 320 -17.32 11.93 0.56
C PRO A 320 -16.74 10.50 0.59
N PHE A 321 -17.54 9.52 0.19
CA PHE A 321 -17.12 8.13 0.14
C PHE A 321 -15.95 7.96 -0.83
N ASN A 322 -14.83 7.45 -0.34
CA ASN A 322 -13.64 7.19 -1.15
C ASN A 322 -12.94 5.88 -0.78
N MET A 323 -13.60 5.00 -0.04
CA MET A 323 -13.07 3.68 0.31
C MET A 323 -14.14 2.63 0.15
N ALA A 324 -13.76 1.43 -0.24
CA ALA A 324 -14.66 0.29 -0.37
C ALA A 324 -14.06 -0.96 0.28
N SER A 325 -14.93 -1.77 0.87
CA SER A 325 -14.58 -3.08 1.45
C SER A 325 -15.59 -4.14 1.03
N ILE A 326 -15.09 -5.36 0.80
CA ILE A 326 -15.92 -6.52 0.45
C ILE A 326 -15.80 -7.59 1.54
N PHE A 327 -16.93 -8.22 1.87
CA PHE A 327 -17.03 -9.24 2.92
C PHE A 327 -17.68 -10.47 2.33
N PHE A 328 -16.98 -11.58 2.33
CA PHE A 328 -17.50 -12.86 1.87
C PHE A 328 -18.10 -13.66 3.02
N ASN A 329 -19.19 -14.38 2.74
CA ASN A 329 -19.90 -15.21 3.71
C ASN A 329 -20.19 -14.43 5.01
N PHE A 330 -20.74 -13.22 4.85
CA PHE A 330 -20.99 -12.32 5.97
C PHE A 330 -21.94 -12.97 6.99
N GLY A 331 -21.68 -12.76 8.27
CA GLY A 331 -22.44 -13.37 9.36
C GLY A 331 -22.00 -14.78 9.75
N SER A 332 -21.03 -15.37 9.04
CA SER A 332 -20.46 -16.69 9.34
C SER A 332 -18.94 -16.62 9.40
N ALA A 333 -18.31 -17.46 10.22
CA ALA A 333 -16.88 -17.71 10.12
C ALA A 333 -16.58 -18.46 8.81
N GLY A 334 -15.32 -18.42 8.36
CA GLY A 334 -14.86 -19.23 7.22
C GLY A 334 -14.65 -20.69 7.60
N ASP A 335 -14.22 -21.47 6.63
CA ASP A 335 -13.95 -22.92 6.76
C ASP A 335 -12.49 -23.31 6.42
N ASN A 336 -11.65 -22.33 6.04
CA ASN A 336 -10.30 -22.49 5.48
C ASN A 336 -10.22 -23.24 4.13
N GLU A 337 -11.33 -23.63 3.53
CA GLU A 337 -11.41 -24.43 2.31
C GLU A 337 -11.99 -23.64 1.15
N THR A 338 -13.02 -22.80 1.45
CA THR A 338 -13.67 -21.98 0.43
C THR A 338 -12.78 -20.79 0.07
N ILE A 339 -12.44 -20.70 -1.20
CA ILE A 339 -11.67 -19.59 -1.76
C ILE A 339 -12.63 -18.62 -2.41
N TYR A 340 -12.54 -17.38 -2.04
CA TYR A 340 -13.29 -16.28 -2.65
C TYR A 340 -12.36 -15.48 -3.53
N ARG A 341 -12.87 -14.98 -4.66
CA ARG A 341 -12.11 -14.10 -5.53
C ARG A 341 -12.99 -12.92 -5.91
N PHE A 342 -12.37 -11.76 -6.10
CA PHE A 342 -13.06 -10.62 -6.68
C PHE A 342 -12.15 -9.84 -7.62
N ASP A 343 -12.79 -9.17 -8.56
CA ASP A 343 -12.15 -8.39 -9.61
C ASP A 343 -13.15 -7.37 -10.17
N ASN A 344 -12.68 -6.48 -11.04
CA ASN A 344 -13.51 -5.59 -11.84
C ASN A 344 -14.56 -4.80 -11.03
N VAL A 345 -14.08 -4.13 -9.97
CA VAL A 345 -14.93 -3.28 -9.13
C VAL A 345 -15.24 -1.96 -9.86
N SER A 346 -16.51 -1.65 -10.05
CA SER A 346 -16.93 -0.48 -10.81
C SER A 346 -18.15 0.21 -10.22
N PHE A 347 -18.35 1.49 -10.59
CA PHE A 347 -19.51 2.29 -10.23
C PHE A 347 -20.40 2.53 -11.45
N GLY A 348 -21.72 2.55 -11.24
CA GLY A 348 -22.75 2.92 -12.23
C GLY A 348 -23.11 1.84 -13.24
N SER A 349 -22.15 1.06 -13.72
CA SER A 349 -22.37 -0.08 -14.61
C SER A 349 -21.31 -1.15 -14.43
N PRO A 350 -21.68 -2.44 -14.60
CA PRO A 350 -20.69 -3.50 -14.56
C PRO A 350 -19.67 -3.33 -15.69
N LEU A 351 -18.43 -3.66 -15.44
CA LEU A 351 -17.45 -3.88 -16.50
C LEU A 351 -17.89 -5.13 -17.27
N ASN A 352 -17.87 -5.07 -18.59
CA ASN A 352 -18.33 -6.20 -19.41
C ASN A 352 -17.51 -7.44 -19.15
N VAL A 353 -18.18 -8.57 -18.85
CA VAL A 353 -17.60 -9.88 -18.56
C VAL A 353 -17.23 -10.64 -19.84
N ASP A 354 -16.60 -10.00 -20.80
CA ASP A 354 -15.95 -10.76 -21.86
C ASP A 354 -14.46 -10.92 -21.54
N GLU A 355 -14.24 -11.61 -20.43
CA GLU A 355 -12.93 -11.93 -19.86
C GLU A 355 -11.95 -12.60 -20.83
N ASN A 356 -12.45 -13.21 -21.88
CA ASN A 356 -11.61 -13.86 -22.88
C ASN A 356 -11.07 -12.93 -23.98
N LEU A 357 -11.59 -11.71 -24.12
CA LEU A 357 -11.14 -10.79 -25.19
C LEU A 357 -10.10 -9.77 -24.73
N PHE A 358 -10.22 -9.23 -23.53
CA PHE A 358 -9.28 -8.23 -23.02
C PHE A 358 -7.89 -8.81 -22.74
N LEU A 359 -7.81 -10.10 -22.39
CA LEU A 359 -6.58 -10.75 -21.93
C LEU A 359 -5.73 -11.37 -23.04
N SER A 360 -6.27 -11.50 -24.24
CA SER A 360 -5.56 -12.16 -25.32
C SER A 360 -4.69 -11.24 -26.18
N TYR A 361 -4.89 -9.91 -26.10
CA TYR A 361 -4.21 -8.99 -27.00
C TYR A 361 -3.13 -8.18 -26.30
N ARG A 362 -1.90 -8.25 -26.79
CA ARG A 362 -0.78 -7.39 -26.37
C ARG A 362 -0.27 -6.62 -27.56
N VAL A 363 -0.07 -5.31 -27.41
CA VAL A 363 0.41 -4.42 -28.46
C VAL A 363 1.81 -3.94 -28.12
N TYR A 364 2.79 -4.32 -28.93
CA TYR A 364 4.19 -3.99 -28.68
C TYR A 364 5.00 -3.81 -29.98
N PRO A 365 6.11 -3.05 -29.95
CA PRO A 365 6.51 -2.17 -28.85
C PRO A 365 5.58 -0.96 -28.72
N ASN A 366 5.40 -0.48 -27.49
CA ASN A 366 4.73 0.78 -27.23
C ASN A 366 5.56 1.55 -26.17
N PRO A 367 6.21 2.68 -26.53
CA PRO A 367 6.16 3.37 -27.81
C PRO A 367 6.85 2.64 -28.97
N PHE A 368 6.38 2.92 -30.21
CA PHE A 368 6.91 2.31 -31.45
C PHE A 368 7.48 3.37 -32.40
N THR A 369 8.25 2.93 -33.41
CA THR A 369 8.81 3.81 -34.50
C THR A 369 8.07 3.60 -35.81
N GLU A 370 8.06 2.38 -36.33
CA GLU A 370 7.51 2.07 -37.66
C GLU A 370 6.38 1.02 -37.59
N THR A 371 6.61 -0.02 -36.80
CA THR A 371 5.68 -1.17 -36.73
C THR A 371 5.30 -1.51 -35.33
N ILE A 372 4.05 -1.99 -35.17
CA ILE A 372 3.54 -2.58 -33.94
C ILE A 372 3.12 -4.03 -34.23
N ASN A 373 3.27 -4.87 -33.21
CA ASN A 373 2.78 -6.25 -33.23
C ASN A 373 1.60 -6.36 -32.27
N ILE A 374 0.67 -7.25 -32.60
CA ILE A 374 -0.47 -7.58 -31.77
C ILE A 374 -0.39 -9.08 -31.47
N TYR A 375 -0.17 -9.41 -30.23
CA TYR A 375 -0.23 -10.81 -29.75
C TYR A 375 -1.67 -11.19 -29.46
N GLY A 376 -2.02 -12.47 -29.54
CA GLY A 376 -3.34 -12.99 -29.24
C GLY A 376 -4.32 -13.02 -30.43
N ILE A 377 -3.95 -12.52 -31.60
CA ILE A 377 -4.80 -12.56 -32.80
C ILE A 377 -4.94 -14.00 -33.31
N GLU A 378 -6.18 -14.48 -33.41
CA GLU A 378 -6.52 -15.84 -33.88
C GLU A 378 -6.94 -15.86 -35.34
N GLY A 379 -7.32 -14.72 -35.92
CA GLY A 379 -7.56 -14.58 -37.37
C GLY A 379 -8.93 -14.01 -37.77
N ALA A 380 -9.88 -13.90 -36.81
CA ALA A 380 -11.21 -13.36 -37.07
C ALA A 380 -11.40 -11.93 -36.53
N GLU A 381 -10.42 -11.39 -35.86
CA GLU A 381 -10.46 -10.07 -35.23
C GLU A 381 -10.40 -8.96 -36.25
N ILE A 382 -11.24 -7.93 -36.09
CA ILE A 382 -11.17 -6.67 -36.82
C ILE A 382 -10.26 -5.72 -36.05
N ILE A 383 -9.17 -5.28 -36.67
CA ILE A 383 -8.24 -4.34 -36.08
C ILE A 383 -8.43 -2.97 -36.77
N VAL A 384 -8.61 -1.92 -35.96
CA VAL A 384 -8.74 -0.54 -36.43
C VAL A 384 -7.74 0.33 -35.69
N VAL A 385 -7.07 1.23 -36.41
CA VAL A 385 -6.24 2.27 -35.79
C VAL A 385 -6.82 3.64 -36.16
N ASN A 386 -7.07 4.45 -35.16
CA ASN A 386 -7.56 5.83 -35.31
C ASN A 386 -6.50 6.84 -34.83
N ASP A 387 -6.48 8.01 -35.42
CA ASP A 387 -5.76 9.16 -34.88
C ASP A 387 -6.52 9.78 -33.69
N ILE A 388 -5.93 10.79 -33.05
CA ILE A 388 -6.51 11.50 -31.89
C ILE A 388 -7.84 12.22 -32.21
N LEU A 389 -8.16 12.43 -33.46
CA LEU A 389 -9.42 13.05 -33.92
C LEU A 389 -10.47 11.99 -34.28
N GLY A 390 -10.18 10.70 -34.10
CA GLY A 390 -11.06 9.59 -34.40
C GLY A 390 -11.06 9.19 -35.89
N LYS A 391 -10.17 9.75 -36.71
CA LYS A 391 -10.04 9.37 -38.11
C LYS A 391 -9.38 8.00 -38.22
N GLU A 392 -10.04 7.06 -38.91
CA GLU A 392 -9.48 5.76 -39.19
C GLU A 392 -8.28 5.89 -40.15
N ILE A 393 -7.14 5.35 -39.72
CA ILE A 393 -5.89 5.33 -40.51
C ILE A 393 -5.49 3.93 -40.96
N PHE A 394 -6.04 2.90 -40.30
CA PHE A 394 -5.81 1.50 -40.65
C PHE A 394 -7.02 0.65 -40.25
N ARG A 395 -7.35 -0.32 -41.11
CA ARG A 395 -8.32 -1.39 -40.83
C ARG A 395 -7.83 -2.69 -41.45
N GLY A 396 -7.94 -3.78 -40.69
CA GLY A 396 -7.58 -5.13 -41.16
C GLY A 396 -8.30 -6.20 -40.37
N VAL A 397 -8.30 -7.43 -40.85
CA VAL A 397 -8.85 -8.61 -40.18
C VAL A 397 -7.74 -9.62 -39.96
N GLY A 398 -7.58 -10.14 -38.74
CA GLY A 398 -6.57 -11.13 -38.38
C GLY A 398 -5.12 -10.65 -38.51
N VAL A 399 -4.89 -9.33 -38.47
CA VAL A 399 -3.57 -8.73 -38.69
C VAL A 399 -2.79 -8.74 -37.38
N ARG A 400 -1.62 -9.39 -37.38
CA ARG A 400 -0.73 -9.50 -36.22
C ARG A 400 0.38 -8.45 -36.20
N LYS A 401 0.60 -7.73 -37.31
CA LYS A 401 1.64 -6.71 -37.44
C LYS A 401 1.15 -5.58 -38.34
N ILE A 402 1.25 -4.34 -37.86
CA ILE A 402 0.83 -3.15 -38.59
C ILE A 402 2.04 -2.26 -38.83
N ASN A 403 2.20 -1.82 -40.08
CA ASN A 403 3.21 -0.83 -40.45
C ASN A 403 2.55 0.56 -40.50
N LEU A 404 3.00 1.45 -39.66
CA LEU A 404 2.59 2.84 -39.57
C LEU A 404 3.73 3.81 -39.91
N SER A 405 4.77 3.39 -40.65
CA SER A 405 5.93 4.21 -40.99
C SER A 405 5.56 5.54 -41.67
N ASN A 406 4.51 5.53 -42.50
CA ASN A 406 4.04 6.68 -43.26
C ASN A 406 3.20 7.69 -42.47
N TYR A 407 2.93 7.43 -41.22
CA TYR A 407 2.13 8.30 -40.36
C TYR A 407 3.02 9.14 -39.44
N GLN A 408 2.52 10.28 -39.01
CA GLN A 408 3.25 11.23 -38.16
C GLN A 408 3.48 10.67 -36.75
N LYS A 409 4.49 11.22 -36.08
CA LYS A 409 4.70 10.95 -34.63
C LYS A 409 3.52 11.48 -33.83
N GLY A 410 3.10 10.72 -32.83
CA GLY A 410 1.94 11.11 -32.02
C GLY A 410 1.21 9.93 -31.40
N THR A 411 0.10 10.22 -30.73
CA THR A 411 -0.77 9.23 -30.12
C THR A 411 -1.82 8.74 -31.11
N TYR A 412 -2.05 7.43 -31.08
CA TYR A 412 -3.08 6.74 -31.86
C TYR A 412 -3.85 5.79 -30.94
N PHE A 413 -5.06 5.37 -31.36
CA PHE A 413 -5.86 4.39 -30.67
C PHE A 413 -6.05 3.17 -31.58
N LEU A 414 -5.58 2.01 -31.08
CA LEU A 414 -5.73 0.73 -31.77
C LEU A 414 -6.86 -0.05 -31.09
N SER A 415 -7.90 -0.40 -31.85
CA SER A 415 -9.00 -1.23 -31.38
C SER A 415 -8.95 -2.62 -32.03
N VAL A 416 -9.12 -3.66 -31.24
CA VAL A 416 -9.27 -5.05 -31.67
C VAL A 416 -10.68 -5.50 -31.34
N THR A 417 -11.44 -5.91 -32.34
CA THR A 417 -12.85 -6.31 -32.19
C THR A 417 -13.05 -7.77 -32.62
N LYS A 418 -13.67 -8.58 -31.78
CA LYS A 418 -14.09 -9.94 -32.05
C LYS A 418 -15.49 -10.16 -31.50
N ASN A 419 -16.39 -10.79 -32.24
CA ASN A 419 -17.78 -11.09 -31.83
C ASN A 419 -18.54 -9.89 -31.23
N ALA A 420 -18.40 -8.70 -31.86
CA ALA A 420 -18.95 -7.42 -31.43
C ALA A 420 -18.32 -6.78 -30.17
N LEU A 421 -17.30 -7.38 -29.60
CA LEU A 421 -16.55 -6.86 -28.46
C LEU A 421 -15.26 -6.20 -28.93
N SER A 422 -14.83 -5.13 -28.26
CA SER A 422 -13.70 -4.33 -28.72
C SER A 422 -12.77 -3.93 -27.57
N SER A 423 -11.48 -4.25 -27.72
CA SER A 423 -10.42 -3.77 -26.84
C SER A 423 -9.69 -2.60 -27.51
N THR A 424 -9.43 -1.51 -26.78
CA THR A 424 -8.76 -0.32 -27.33
C THR A 424 -7.49 0.00 -26.58
N PHE A 425 -6.38 0.14 -27.30
CA PHE A 425 -5.04 0.42 -26.80
C PHE A 425 -4.58 1.80 -27.23
N LYS A 426 -4.13 2.62 -26.29
CA LYS A 426 -3.39 3.84 -26.61
C LYS A 426 -1.97 3.48 -27.04
N ILE A 427 -1.57 3.85 -28.23
CA ILE A 427 -0.23 3.58 -28.80
C ILE A 427 0.48 4.90 -29.13
N LEU A 428 1.77 4.96 -28.84
CA LEU A 428 2.58 6.17 -29.04
C LEU A 428 3.65 5.92 -30.10
N LYS A 429 3.61 6.69 -31.21
CA LYS A 429 4.66 6.70 -32.23
C LYS A 429 5.70 7.76 -31.91
N LYS A 430 6.99 7.33 -31.83
CA LYS A 430 8.19 8.19 -31.62
C LYS A 430 8.83 8.64 -32.93
#